data_3a022ce3a74ec3aab816cbcc2dd45f62
#
_entry.id   3a022ce3a74ec3aab816cbcc2dd45f62
#
_cell.length_a   1.000
_cell.length_b   1.000
_cell.length_c   1.000
_cell.angle_alpha   90.00
_cell.angle_beta   90.00
_cell.angle_gamma   90.00
#
_symmetry.space_group_name_H-M   'P 1'
#
loop_
_entity.id
_entity.type
_entity.pdbx_description
1 polymer ?
#
loop_
_entity_poly.entity_id
_entity_poly.type
_entity_poly.pdbx_seq_one_letter_code
_entity_poly.pdbx_strand_id
1 'polypeptide(L)'
;MASRLSEDDIGIFHAKSHGHLATLMQDGSPHVSPVWLDHRDGRVWVNTAEGRVKLANVRRDPRVAISVESLDGSDTGVLIRGRVVEITHDGAKDHIDFLSEKYRGVAYQFHDPEHPRVLLKIEPEHVAYL
;
A
#
# COMPACT_ATOMS: atom_id res chain seq x y z
N MET A 1 18.61 4.79 -10.68
CA MET A 1 17.25 4.52 -10.17
C MET A 1 16.71 3.26 -10.85
N ALA A 2 16.23 2.31 -10.08
CA ALA A 2 15.63 1.10 -10.61
C ALA A 2 14.14 1.30 -10.83
N SER A 3 13.53 0.48 -11.70
CA SER A 3 12.09 0.40 -11.89
C SER A 3 11.50 -0.89 -11.31
N ARG A 4 12.34 -1.72 -10.72
CA ARG A 4 11.95 -3.04 -10.21
C ARG A 4 12.47 -3.22 -8.79
N LEU A 5 11.63 -3.82 -7.95
CA LEU A 5 12.00 -4.20 -6.59
C LEU A 5 12.89 -5.45 -6.63
N SER A 6 13.97 -5.45 -5.83
CA SER A 6 14.81 -6.62 -5.62
C SER A 6 14.11 -7.60 -4.67
N GLU A 7 14.64 -8.83 -4.53
CA GLU A 7 14.13 -9.79 -3.56
C GLU A 7 14.22 -9.26 -2.13
N ASP A 8 15.30 -8.55 -1.80
CA ASP A 8 15.45 -7.94 -0.48
C ASP A 8 14.40 -6.86 -0.23
N ASP A 9 14.10 -6.04 -1.24
CA ASP A 9 13.05 -5.03 -1.18
C ASP A 9 11.69 -5.68 -0.92
N ILE A 10 11.39 -6.75 -1.66
CA ILE A 10 10.13 -7.50 -1.52
C ILE A 10 10.01 -8.06 -0.11
N GLY A 11 11.10 -8.51 0.48
CA GLY A 11 11.14 -9.00 1.86
C GLY A 11 10.65 -7.97 2.87
N ILE A 12 10.94 -6.69 2.64
CA ILE A 12 10.46 -5.61 3.52
C ILE A 12 8.93 -5.54 3.49
N PHE A 13 8.32 -5.73 2.33
CA PHE A 13 6.85 -5.72 2.19
C PHE A 13 6.20 -6.94 2.82
N HIS A 14 6.88 -8.10 2.86
CA HIS A 14 6.35 -9.31 3.47
C HIS A 14 6.49 -9.32 4.99
N ALA A 15 7.46 -8.60 5.53
CA ALA A 15 7.63 -8.43 6.97
C ALA A 15 6.74 -7.31 7.50
N LYS A 16 6.63 -7.21 8.82
CA LYS A 16 6.07 -6.00 9.43
C LYS A 16 6.99 -4.84 9.09
N SER A 17 6.41 -3.76 8.61
CA SER A 17 7.16 -2.58 8.19
C SER A 17 6.32 -1.33 8.40
N HIS A 18 6.97 -0.17 8.44
CA HIS A 18 6.27 1.11 8.46
C HIS A 18 6.10 1.60 7.02
N GLY A 19 4.87 1.66 6.56
CA GLY A 19 4.56 2.11 5.22
C GLY A 19 3.69 3.35 5.21
N HIS A 20 3.93 4.20 4.23
CA HIS A 20 3.12 5.40 3.97
C HIS A 20 2.80 5.47 2.49
N LEU A 21 1.56 5.83 2.20
CA LEU A 21 1.09 6.02 0.83
C LEU A 21 0.74 7.48 0.62
N ALA A 22 1.32 8.09 -0.40
CA ALA A 22 0.99 9.44 -0.84
C ALA A 22 0.13 9.36 -2.10
N THR A 23 -0.92 10.14 -2.11
CA THR A 23 -1.85 10.28 -3.23
C THR A 23 -2.08 11.77 -3.49
N LEU A 24 -2.74 12.12 -4.59
CA LEU A 24 -2.94 13.51 -4.97
C LEU A 24 -4.40 13.94 -4.74
N MET A 25 -4.56 15.02 -4.00
CA MET A 25 -5.84 15.67 -3.84
C MET A 25 -6.29 16.30 -5.16
N GLN A 26 -7.54 16.73 -5.23
CA GLN A 26 -8.10 17.30 -6.46
C GLN A 26 -7.33 18.53 -6.95
N ASP A 27 -6.79 19.34 -6.04
CA ASP A 27 -6.00 20.53 -6.38
C ASP A 27 -4.53 20.22 -6.68
N GLY A 28 -4.15 18.92 -6.67
CA GLY A 28 -2.79 18.47 -6.91
C GLY A 28 -1.91 18.44 -5.67
N SER A 29 -2.41 18.89 -4.53
CA SER A 29 -1.63 18.80 -3.29
C SER A 29 -1.50 17.35 -2.82
N PRO A 30 -0.36 16.98 -2.21
CA PRO A 30 -0.17 15.60 -1.74
C PRO A 30 -0.92 15.33 -0.44
N HIS A 31 -1.41 14.10 -0.33
CA HIS A 31 -2.02 13.54 0.88
C HIS A 31 -1.25 12.29 1.24
N VAL A 32 -0.88 12.13 2.51
CA VAL A 32 -0.14 10.96 2.96
C VAL A 32 -0.82 10.33 4.17
N SER A 33 -0.84 9.01 4.21
CA SER A 33 -1.36 8.25 5.35
C SER A 33 -0.57 6.97 5.57
N PRO A 34 -0.47 6.49 6.81
CA PRO A 34 0.14 5.19 7.08
C PRO A 34 -0.73 4.07 6.52
N VAL A 35 -0.07 3.04 6.00
CA VAL A 35 -0.76 1.88 5.41
C VAL A 35 -0.02 0.60 5.80
N TRP A 36 -0.76 -0.50 5.86
CA TRP A 36 -0.19 -1.83 5.87
C TRP A 36 0.11 -2.23 4.42
N LEU A 37 1.23 -2.91 4.22
CA LEU A 37 1.73 -3.21 2.89
C LEU A 37 1.86 -4.71 2.65
N ASP A 38 1.68 -5.10 1.40
CA ASP A 38 1.90 -6.44 0.91
C ASP A 38 2.50 -6.35 -0.49
N HIS A 39 3.06 -7.43 -0.96
CA HIS A 39 3.60 -7.53 -2.33
C HIS A 39 3.19 -8.87 -2.91
N ARG A 40 2.51 -8.84 -4.06
CA ARG A 40 2.11 -10.04 -4.79
C ARG A 40 2.14 -9.76 -6.28
N ASP A 41 2.59 -10.74 -7.04
CA ASP A 41 2.54 -10.71 -8.51
C ASP A 41 3.22 -9.48 -9.10
N GLY A 42 4.37 -9.08 -8.52
CA GLY A 42 5.14 -7.94 -9.00
C GLY A 42 4.60 -6.58 -8.62
N ARG A 43 3.55 -6.51 -7.81
CA ARG A 43 2.88 -5.26 -7.44
C ARG A 43 2.80 -5.09 -5.94
N VAL A 44 2.76 -3.83 -5.51
CA VAL A 44 2.50 -3.49 -4.11
C VAL A 44 0.98 -3.43 -3.91
N TRP A 45 0.51 -4.14 -2.90
CA TRP A 45 -0.90 -4.19 -2.57
C TRP A 45 -1.17 -3.38 -1.31
N VAL A 46 -2.13 -2.48 -1.41
CA VAL A 46 -2.62 -1.66 -0.29
C VAL A 46 -4.11 -1.91 -0.16
N ASN A 47 -4.57 -2.07 1.08
CA ASN A 47 -5.98 -2.25 1.37
C ASN A 47 -6.55 -0.96 1.94
N THR A 48 -7.69 -0.54 1.45
CA THR A 48 -8.41 0.62 1.95
C THR A 48 -9.91 0.30 2.01
N ALA A 49 -10.76 1.30 2.12
CA ALA A 49 -12.20 1.12 2.19
C ALA A 49 -12.92 2.24 1.47
N GLU A 50 -14.14 1.96 1.04
CA GLU A 50 -15.01 3.01 0.50
C GLU A 50 -15.16 4.13 1.53
N GLY A 51 -15.19 5.37 1.06
CA GLY A 51 -15.25 6.56 1.90
C GLY A 51 -13.92 7.14 2.32
N ARG A 52 -12.81 6.45 2.08
CA ARG A 52 -11.48 6.97 2.41
C ARG A 52 -10.98 7.97 1.37
N VAL A 53 -10.26 9.00 1.85
CA VAL A 53 -9.70 10.04 0.99
C VAL A 53 -8.76 9.46 -0.05
N LYS A 54 -7.87 8.55 0.34
CA LYS A 54 -6.91 7.94 -0.58
C LYS A 54 -7.59 7.20 -1.74
N LEU A 55 -8.74 6.57 -1.48
CA LEU A 55 -9.47 5.86 -2.54
C LEU A 55 -10.05 6.84 -3.55
N ALA A 56 -10.69 7.90 -3.09
CA ALA A 56 -11.20 8.94 -3.98
C ALA A 56 -10.07 9.55 -4.81
N ASN A 57 -8.92 9.78 -4.19
CA ASN A 57 -7.76 10.34 -4.85
C ASN A 57 -7.25 9.45 -5.98
N VAL A 58 -7.05 8.15 -5.74
CA VAL A 58 -6.50 7.26 -6.77
C VAL A 58 -7.49 6.93 -7.87
N ARG A 59 -8.78 7.04 -7.61
CA ARG A 59 -9.81 6.93 -8.67
C ARG A 59 -9.74 8.11 -9.63
N ARG A 60 -9.35 9.28 -9.14
CA ARG A 60 -9.23 10.50 -9.94
C ARG A 60 -7.87 10.59 -10.62
N ASP A 61 -6.79 10.23 -9.91
CA ASP A 61 -5.42 10.32 -10.39
C ASP A 61 -4.64 9.11 -9.85
N PRO A 62 -4.19 8.20 -10.71
CA PRO A 62 -3.57 6.96 -10.26
C PRO A 62 -2.14 7.10 -9.75
N ARG A 63 -1.51 8.28 -9.90
CA ARG A 63 -0.13 8.49 -9.46
C ARG A 63 -0.01 8.43 -7.95
N VAL A 64 0.94 7.65 -7.46
CA VAL A 64 1.17 7.45 -6.03
C VAL A 64 2.66 7.41 -5.72
N ALA A 65 2.97 7.62 -4.44
CA ALA A 65 4.30 7.35 -3.91
C ALA A 65 4.16 6.55 -2.62
N ILE A 66 5.14 5.69 -2.37
CA ILE A 66 5.19 4.85 -1.17
C ILE A 66 6.56 5.01 -0.54
N SER A 67 6.58 5.20 0.78
CA SER A 67 7.79 4.97 1.56
C SER A 67 7.54 3.78 2.47
N VAL A 68 8.50 2.88 2.56
CA VAL A 68 8.45 1.74 3.46
C VAL A 68 9.79 1.58 4.17
N GLU A 69 9.73 1.36 5.46
CA GLU A 69 10.89 1.28 6.32
C GLU A 69 10.84 -0.03 7.10
N SER A 70 11.96 -0.76 7.10
CA SER A 70 12.08 -2.00 7.87
C SER A 70 12.01 -1.70 9.36
N LEU A 71 11.40 -2.61 10.12
CA LEU A 71 11.33 -2.55 11.59
C LEU A 71 12.37 -3.44 12.27
N ASP A 72 13.34 -3.97 11.52
CA ASP A 72 14.34 -4.90 12.08
C ASP A 72 15.58 -4.19 12.64
N GLY A 73 15.58 -2.86 12.66
CA GLY A 73 16.68 -2.06 13.17
C GLY A 73 17.82 -1.83 12.18
N SER A 74 17.66 -2.27 10.92
CA SER A 74 18.69 -2.13 9.89
C SER A 74 18.73 -0.73 9.26
N ASP A 75 17.75 0.13 9.55
CA ASP A 75 17.57 1.44 8.94
C ASP A 75 17.47 1.38 7.41
N THR A 76 16.97 0.26 6.89
CA THR A 76 16.75 0.11 5.45
C THR A 76 15.35 0.55 5.07
N GLY A 77 15.22 1.14 3.91
CA GLY A 77 13.94 1.58 3.40
C GLY A 77 13.94 1.73 1.90
N VAL A 78 12.75 1.67 1.34
CA VAL A 78 12.50 1.74 -0.10
C VAL A 78 11.54 2.88 -0.37
N LEU A 79 11.83 3.67 -1.38
CA LEU A 79 11.00 4.76 -1.84
C LEU A 79 10.52 4.43 -3.24
N ILE A 80 9.21 4.41 -3.44
CA ILE A 80 8.61 4.02 -4.72
C ILE A 80 7.76 5.17 -5.25
N ARG A 81 7.87 5.43 -6.55
CA ARG A 81 6.87 6.19 -7.30
C ARG A 81 6.27 5.25 -8.33
N GLY A 82 4.96 5.28 -8.46
CA GLY A 82 4.28 4.39 -9.38
C GLY A 82 2.83 4.81 -9.57
N ARG A 83 2.02 3.86 -9.99
CA ARG A 83 0.60 4.12 -10.25
C ARG A 83 -0.27 2.95 -9.84
N VAL A 84 -1.48 3.25 -9.41
CA VAL A 84 -2.51 2.25 -9.19
C VAL A 84 -2.98 1.75 -10.55
N VAL A 85 -2.86 0.44 -10.76
CA VAL A 85 -3.23 -0.19 -12.03
C VAL A 85 -4.50 -1.03 -11.91
N GLU A 86 -4.92 -1.32 -10.69
CA GLU A 86 -6.17 -2.06 -10.44
C GLU A 86 -6.76 -1.61 -9.12
N ILE A 87 -8.07 -1.37 -9.11
CA ILE A 87 -8.87 -1.07 -7.93
C ILE A 87 -10.01 -2.08 -7.93
N THR A 88 -10.11 -2.92 -6.89
CA THR A 88 -11.11 -3.98 -6.87
C THR A 88 -11.61 -4.28 -5.47
N HIS A 89 -12.88 -4.65 -5.37
CA HIS A 89 -13.44 -5.19 -4.13
C HIS A 89 -13.12 -6.69 -3.99
N ASP A 90 -12.82 -7.38 -5.10
CA ASP A 90 -12.58 -8.81 -5.11
C ASP A 90 -11.38 -9.18 -4.26
N GLY A 91 -11.59 -10.03 -3.26
CA GLY A 91 -10.55 -10.48 -2.36
C GLY A 91 -10.11 -9.46 -1.30
N ALA A 92 -10.66 -8.25 -1.31
CA ALA A 92 -10.24 -7.18 -0.39
C ALA A 92 -10.53 -7.50 1.07
N LYS A 93 -11.66 -8.15 1.35
CA LYS A 93 -12.03 -8.54 2.70
C LYS A 93 -11.06 -9.59 3.26
N ASP A 94 -10.75 -10.61 2.49
CA ASP A 94 -9.78 -11.64 2.91
C ASP A 94 -8.39 -11.05 3.05
N HIS A 95 -8.03 -10.12 2.18
CA HIS A 95 -6.72 -9.47 2.22
C HIS A 95 -6.54 -8.61 3.46
N ILE A 96 -7.56 -7.86 3.90
CA ILE A 96 -7.42 -7.08 5.14
C ILE A 96 -7.29 -7.99 6.36
N ASP A 97 -7.95 -9.15 6.36
CA ASP A 97 -7.77 -10.14 7.41
C ASP A 97 -6.33 -10.68 7.41
N PHE A 98 -5.78 -10.99 6.24
CA PHE A 98 -4.38 -11.39 6.10
C PHE A 98 -3.42 -10.33 6.64
N LEU A 99 -3.64 -9.06 6.29
CA LEU A 99 -2.80 -7.95 6.77
C LEU A 99 -2.92 -7.77 8.28
N SER A 100 -4.13 -7.88 8.82
CA SER A 100 -4.35 -7.77 10.26
C SER A 100 -3.62 -8.87 11.03
N GLU A 101 -3.67 -10.11 10.54
CA GLU A 101 -2.91 -11.22 11.11
C GLU A 101 -1.40 -10.94 11.10
N LYS A 102 -0.90 -10.43 9.97
CA LYS A 102 0.51 -10.10 9.82
C LYS A 102 0.95 -8.99 10.79
N TYR A 103 0.18 -7.91 10.89
CA TYR A 103 0.58 -6.71 11.64
C TYR A 103 0.14 -6.76 13.11
N ARG A 104 -0.95 -7.43 13.42
CA ARG A 104 -1.56 -7.42 14.76
C ARG A 104 -1.75 -8.80 15.37
N GLY A 105 -1.59 -9.87 14.61
CA GLY A 105 -1.74 -11.23 15.08
C GLY A 105 -3.19 -11.70 15.23
N VAL A 106 -4.16 -10.92 14.76
CA VAL A 106 -5.58 -11.27 14.84
C VAL A 106 -6.27 -10.86 13.53
N ALA A 107 -7.41 -11.48 13.24
CA ALA A 107 -8.23 -11.11 12.10
C ALA A 107 -8.76 -9.67 12.27
N TYR A 108 -9.08 -9.04 11.15
CA TYR A 108 -9.56 -7.66 11.14
C TYR A 108 -10.93 -7.57 11.85
N GLN A 109 -11.04 -6.66 12.84
CA GLN A 109 -12.20 -6.57 13.72
C GLN A 109 -13.15 -5.43 13.35
N PHE A 110 -12.84 -4.64 12.31
CA PHE A 110 -13.55 -3.41 11.99
C PHE A 110 -14.27 -3.47 10.65
N HIS A 111 -14.69 -4.68 10.22
CA HIS A 111 -15.49 -4.82 9.00
C HIS A 111 -16.77 -4.01 9.09
N ASP A 112 -17.05 -3.22 8.06
CA ASP A 112 -18.20 -2.35 7.99
C ASP A 112 -18.89 -2.55 6.62
N PRO A 113 -20.10 -3.13 6.60
CA PRO A 113 -20.81 -3.36 5.32
C PRO A 113 -21.11 -2.08 4.54
N GLU A 114 -21.18 -0.93 5.22
CA GLU A 114 -21.42 0.36 4.54
C GLU A 114 -20.14 0.91 3.90
N HIS A 115 -18.98 0.45 4.35
CA HIS A 115 -17.68 0.86 3.84
C HIS A 115 -16.84 -0.37 3.52
N PRO A 116 -17.20 -1.10 2.45
CA PRO A 116 -16.50 -2.33 2.11
C PRO A 116 -15.03 -2.06 1.77
N ARG A 117 -14.20 -3.07 2.01
CA ARG A 117 -12.78 -2.99 1.72
C ARG A 117 -12.52 -2.97 0.23
N VAL A 118 -11.42 -2.35 -0.15
CA VAL A 118 -10.98 -2.18 -1.54
C VAL A 118 -9.47 -2.43 -1.61
N LEU A 119 -9.06 -3.21 -2.60
CA LEU A 119 -7.65 -3.43 -2.92
C LEU A 119 -7.16 -2.43 -3.94
N LEU A 120 -6.00 -1.83 -3.66
CA LEU A 120 -5.24 -1.04 -4.61
C LEU A 120 -4.01 -1.85 -4.99
N LYS A 121 -3.83 -2.12 -6.27
CA LYS A 121 -2.64 -2.80 -6.79
C LYS A 121 -1.80 -1.79 -7.52
N ILE A 122 -0.56 -1.63 -7.08
CA ILE A 122 0.33 -0.54 -7.50
C ILE A 122 1.50 -1.10 -8.27
N GLU A 123 1.71 -0.57 -9.48
CA GLU A 123 2.87 -0.88 -10.29
C GLU A 123 4.01 0.05 -9.91
N PRO A 124 5.15 -0.48 -9.42
CA PRO A 124 6.34 0.34 -9.18
C PRO A 124 6.94 0.78 -10.50
N GLU A 125 7.21 2.08 -10.64
CA GLU A 125 7.84 2.64 -11.85
C GLU A 125 9.24 3.17 -11.59
N HIS A 126 9.48 3.70 -10.39
CA HIS A 126 10.78 4.21 -9.97
C HIS A 126 11.03 3.76 -8.54
N VAL A 127 12.19 3.15 -8.30
CA VAL A 127 12.60 2.66 -6.98
C VAL A 127 13.87 3.37 -6.56
N ALA A 128 13.87 3.93 -5.37
CA ALA A 128 15.02 4.56 -4.74
C ALA A 128 15.13 4.05 -3.29
N TYR A 129 16.20 4.39 -2.62
CA TYR A 129 16.50 3.88 -1.28
C TYR A 129 16.79 5.01 -0.31
N LEU A 130 16.56 4.74 0.97
CA LEU A 130 16.94 5.66 2.03
C LEU A 130 18.47 5.84 2.11
#